data_9366aac68503bfdab9fd3c92c66b9cee
#
_entry.id   9366aac68503bfdab9fd3c92c66b9cee
#
_cell.length_a   1.000
_cell.length_b   1.000
_cell.length_c   1.000
_cell.angle_alpha   90.00
_cell.angle_beta   90.00
_cell.angle_gamma   90.00
#
_symmetry.space_group_name_H-M   'P 1'
#
loop_
_entity.id
_entity.type
_entity.pdbx_description
1 polymer ?
#
loop_
_entity_poly.entity_id
_entity_poly.type
_entity_poly.pdbx_seq_one_letter_code
_entity_poly.pdbx_strand_id
1 'polypeptide(L)'
;MITITEKDNKIYIIQNSGEYEKALATEIFLLLLVTLAMRLVYLDSHESTYFLYFFMFFFFKEIIILRKKTKITLDLNEKNIITKKETFNFKNIGKIDIKKIGYVPISYGVEIYYNKKPKLLFSTCLENETIEIVKTLKMFIKGEEDEKIHNKFFKR
;
A
#
# COMPACT_ATOMS: atom_id res chain seq x y z
N MET A 1 -2.26 -7.59 -3.21
CA MET A 1 -1.11 -8.39 -3.72
C MET A 1 -0.20 -7.52 -4.57
N ILE A 2 1.07 -7.51 -4.27
CA ILE A 2 2.08 -6.77 -5.01
C ILE A 2 2.69 -7.67 -6.07
N THR A 3 2.90 -7.12 -7.25
CA THR A 3 3.64 -7.77 -8.33
C THR A 3 4.95 -7.02 -8.54
N ILE A 4 6.06 -7.75 -8.46
CA ILE A 4 7.39 -7.22 -8.76
C ILE A 4 7.86 -7.90 -10.03
N THR A 5 8.15 -7.10 -11.06
CA THR A 5 8.60 -7.58 -12.38
C THR A 5 9.83 -6.82 -12.82
N GLU A 6 10.77 -7.53 -13.44
CA GLU A 6 11.95 -6.94 -14.05
C GLU A 6 11.80 -6.95 -15.57
N LYS A 7 12.07 -5.84 -16.21
CA LYS A 7 12.09 -5.69 -17.66
C LYS A 7 13.00 -4.52 -18.04
N ASP A 8 13.87 -4.72 -19.03
CA ASP A 8 14.75 -3.68 -19.61
C ASP A 8 15.59 -2.93 -18.56
N ASN A 9 16.21 -3.65 -17.61
CA ASN A 9 16.95 -3.10 -16.47
C ASN A 9 16.09 -2.15 -15.58
N LYS A 10 14.78 -2.34 -15.59
CA LYS A 10 13.85 -1.65 -14.72
C LYS A 10 13.06 -2.63 -13.89
N ILE A 11 12.88 -2.32 -12.62
CA ILE A 11 12.06 -3.12 -11.71
C ILE A 11 10.76 -2.36 -11.47
N TYR A 12 9.67 -3.01 -11.79
CA TYR A 12 8.32 -2.47 -11.59
C TYR A 12 7.69 -3.09 -10.36
N ILE A 13 7.36 -2.28 -9.38
CA ILE A 13 6.61 -2.66 -8.19
C ILE A 13 5.20 -2.11 -8.37
N ILE A 14 4.23 -3.00 -8.60
CA ILE A 14 2.85 -2.62 -8.91
C ILE A 14 1.93 -3.22 -7.85
N GLN A 15 1.12 -2.38 -7.23
CA GLN A 15 0.06 -2.83 -6.34
C GLN A 15 -1.17 -3.25 -7.16
N ASN A 16 -1.52 -4.54 -7.08
CA ASN A 16 -2.73 -5.08 -7.69
C ASN A 16 -3.90 -4.98 -6.71
N SER A 17 -4.99 -4.37 -7.15
CA SER A 17 -6.19 -4.12 -6.34
C SER A 17 -7.06 -5.35 -6.07
N GLY A 18 -6.86 -6.47 -6.76
CA GLY A 18 -7.81 -7.59 -6.78
C GLY A 18 -8.12 -8.27 -5.44
N GLU A 19 -7.16 -8.35 -4.50
CA GLU A 19 -7.43 -8.86 -3.15
C GLU A 19 -8.11 -7.81 -2.26
N TYR A 20 -7.79 -6.54 -2.49
CA TYR A 20 -8.48 -5.43 -1.83
C TYR A 20 -9.94 -5.34 -2.25
N GLU A 21 -10.25 -5.64 -3.51
CA GLU A 21 -11.64 -5.65 -4.00
C GLU A 21 -12.47 -6.74 -3.32
N LYS A 22 -11.87 -7.90 -3.02
CA LYS A 22 -12.53 -8.99 -2.27
C LYS A 22 -12.73 -8.62 -0.80
N ALA A 23 -11.70 -8.14 -0.13
CA ALA A 23 -11.79 -7.71 1.26
C ALA A 23 -12.82 -6.59 1.41
N LEU A 24 -12.79 -5.61 0.50
CA LEU A 24 -13.72 -4.52 0.42
C LEU A 24 -15.17 -4.98 0.21
N ALA A 25 -15.39 -5.91 -0.71
CA ALA A 25 -16.72 -6.48 -0.95
C ALA A 25 -17.26 -7.18 0.31
N THR A 26 -16.38 -7.87 1.06
CA THR A 26 -16.76 -8.50 2.33
C THR A 26 -17.10 -7.47 3.40
N GLU A 27 -16.32 -6.38 3.52
CA GLU A 27 -16.59 -5.30 4.46
C GLU A 27 -17.88 -4.55 4.13
N ILE A 28 -18.11 -4.26 2.86
CA ILE A 28 -19.39 -3.64 2.41
C ILE A 28 -20.56 -4.55 2.72
N PHE A 29 -20.45 -5.85 2.48
CA PHE A 29 -21.48 -6.82 2.78
C PHE A 29 -21.78 -6.89 4.29
N LEU A 30 -20.76 -6.91 5.13
CA LEU A 30 -20.87 -6.88 6.60
C LEU A 30 -21.56 -5.59 7.07
N LEU A 31 -21.19 -4.46 6.49
CA LEU A 31 -21.78 -3.16 6.79
C LEU A 31 -23.28 -3.13 6.42
N LEU A 32 -23.64 -3.67 5.26
CA LEU A 32 -25.04 -3.81 4.83
C LEU A 32 -25.83 -4.71 5.79
N LEU A 33 -25.24 -5.82 6.25
CA LEU A 33 -25.87 -6.71 7.24
C LEU A 33 -26.10 -6.01 8.58
N VAL A 34 -25.10 -5.28 9.10
CA VAL A 34 -25.21 -4.51 10.35
C VAL A 34 -26.26 -3.41 10.20
N THR A 35 -26.30 -2.75 9.05
CA THR A 35 -27.29 -1.73 8.72
C THR A 35 -28.71 -2.29 8.73
N LEU A 36 -28.89 -3.45 8.09
CA LEU A 36 -30.18 -4.14 8.03
C LEU A 36 -30.61 -4.60 9.43
N ALA A 37 -29.71 -5.17 10.21
CA ALA A 37 -29.98 -5.60 11.59
C ALA A 37 -30.33 -4.41 12.49
N MET A 38 -29.63 -3.30 12.40
CA MET A 38 -29.96 -2.07 13.14
C MET A 38 -31.34 -1.53 12.73
N ARG A 39 -31.68 -1.57 11.45
CA ARG A 39 -32.97 -1.11 10.97
C ARG A 39 -34.11 -2.00 11.46
N LEU A 40 -33.90 -3.31 11.60
CA LEU A 40 -34.88 -4.26 12.14
C LEU A 40 -35.11 -4.07 13.64
N VAL A 41 -34.06 -3.67 14.39
CA VAL A 41 -34.11 -3.49 15.85
C VAL A 41 -34.61 -2.09 16.24
N TYR A 42 -34.33 -1.06 15.44
CA TYR A 42 -34.61 0.35 15.74
C TYR A 42 -35.53 0.99 14.71
N LEU A 43 -36.66 0.35 14.41
CA LEU A 43 -37.57 0.72 13.32
C LEU A 43 -38.17 2.16 13.42
N ASP A 44 -37.97 2.90 14.52
CA ASP A 44 -38.70 4.17 14.78
C ASP A 44 -37.84 5.40 15.13
N SER A 45 -36.49 5.34 15.12
CA SER A 45 -35.71 6.53 15.48
C SER A 45 -34.96 7.12 14.28
N HIS A 46 -35.29 8.35 13.89
CA HIS A 46 -34.59 9.14 12.89
C HIS A 46 -33.10 9.31 13.20
N GLU A 47 -32.67 9.29 14.47
CA GLU A 47 -31.29 9.45 14.93
C GLU A 47 -30.40 8.31 14.47
N SER A 48 -30.88 7.06 14.41
CA SER A 48 -30.13 5.90 13.97
C SER A 48 -29.72 6.02 12.50
N THR A 49 -30.52 6.71 11.67
CA THR A 49 -30.28 6.89 10.25
C THR A 49 -29.11 7.86 9.99
N TYR A 50 -28.98 8.93 10.77
CA TYR A 50 -27.84 9.86 10.66
C TYR A 50 -26.53 9.23 11.08
N PHE A 51 -26.53 8.41 12.13
CA PHE A 51 -25.36 7.67 12.58
C PHE A 51 -24.86 6.71 11.49
N LEU A 52 -25.78 6.08 10.79
CA LEU A 52 -25.50 5.17 9.69
C LEU A 52 -24.87 5.88 8.49
N TYR A 53 -25.39 7.05 8.09
CA TYR A 53 -24.81 7.87 7.02
C TYR A 53 -23.41 8.36 7.38
N PHE A 54 -23.16 8.72 8.63
CA PHE A 54 -21.84 9.11 9.13
C PHE A 54 -20.83 7.95 9.00
N PHE A 55 -21.21 6.74 9.41
CA PHE A 55 -20.39 5.53 9.26
C PHE A 55 -20.12 5.22 7.78
N MET A 56 -21.12 5.25 6.91
CA MET A 56 -20.97 5.04 5.47
C MET A 56 -19.98 6.05 4.86
N PHE A 57 -20.04 7.32 5.26
CA PHE A 57 -19.13 8.34 4.77
C PHE A 57 -17.67 8.06 5.15
N PHE A 58 -17.40 7.60 6.36
CA PHE A 58 -16.06 7.18 6.79
C PHE A 58 -15.54 5.99 5.98
N PHE A 59 -16.37 4.97 5.78
CA PHE A 59 -16.01 3.80 4.97
C PHE A 59 -15.75 4.17 3.51
N PHE A 60 -16.55 5.01 2.90
CA PHE A 60 -16.31 5.46 1.51
C PHE A 60 -14.99 6.20 1.36
N LYS A 61 -14.59 7.00 2.32
CA LYS A 61 -13.31 7.68 2.33
C LYS A 61 -12.13 6.70 2.34
N GLU A 62 -12.19 5.68 3.18
CA GLU A 62 -11.19 4.60 3.26
C GLU A 62 -11.09 3.82 1.94
N ILE A 63 -12.22 3.48 1.34
CA ILE A 63 -12.31 2.81 0.03
C ILE A 63 -11.60 3.60 -1.07
N ILE A 64 -11.81 4.90 -1.13
CA ILE A 64 -11.18 5.76 -2.14
C ILE A 64 -9.67 5.83 -1.93
N ILE A 65 -9.21 5.85 -0.68
CA ILE A 65 -7.78 5.86 -0.35
C ILE A 65 -7.12 4.52 -0.74
N LEU A 66 -7.77 3.40 -0.48
CA LEU A 66 -7.27 2.05 -0.78
C LEU A 66 -7.24 1.74 -2.29
N ARG A 67 -8.08 2.37 -3.11
CA ARG A 67 -8.11 2.19 -4.57
C ARG A 67 -6.94 2.80 -5.34
N LYS A 68 -6.06 3.56 -4.70
CA LYS A 68 -4.92 4.17 -5.39
C LYS A 68 -3.90 3.10 -5.77
N LYS A 69 -3.97 2.61 -7.01
CA LYS A 69 -2.90 1.81 -7.61
C LYS A 69 -1.60 2.61 -7.55
N THR A 70 -0.65 2.10 -6.80
CA THR A 70 0.67 2.72 -6.70
C THR A 70 1.64 1.91 -7.56
N LYS A 71 2.35 2.62 -8.43
CA LYS A 71 3.43 2.05 -9.25
C LYS A 71 4.73 2.73 -8.87
N ILE A 72 5.72 1.93 -8.53
CA ILE A 72 7.10 2.37 -8.36
C ILE A 72 7.94 1.69 -9.43
N THR A 73 8.80 2.44 -10.08
CA THR A 73 9.77 1.92 -11.05
C THR A 73 11.17 2.22 -10.53
N LEU A 74 12.00 1.19 -10.39
CA LEU A 74 13.42 1.36 -10.13
C LEU A 74 14.12 1.30 -11.48
N ASP A 75 14.76 2.38 -11.89
CA ASP A 75 15.60 2.43 -13.07
C ASP A 75 17.04 2.14 -12.64
N LEU A 76 17.54 0.96 -12.98
CA LEU A 76 18.87 0.51 -12.57
C LEU A 76 19.98 1.21 -13.38
N ASN A 77 19.69 1.63 -14.62
CA ASN A 77 20.64 2.33 -15.47
C ASN A 77 20.89 3.75 -14.97
N GLU A 78 19.81 4.49 -14.70
CA GLU A 78 19.88 5.87 -14.22
C GLU A 78 20.05 5.96 -12.70
N LYS A 79 19.94 4.81 -12.00
CA LYS A 79 19.98 4.73 -10.53
C LYS A 79 18.94 5.65 -9.87
N ASN A 80 17.71 5.56 -10.34
CA ASN A 80 16.59 6.37 -9.88
C ASN A 80 15.39 5.53 -9.45
N ILE A 81 14.65 6.01 -8.44
CA ILE A 81 13.29 5.57 -8.13
C ILE A 81 12.32 6.54 -8.81
N ILE A 82 11.47 6.04 -9.67
CA ILE A 82 10.45 6.83 -10.35
C ILE A 82 9.09 6.47 -9.74
N THR A 83 8.42 7.46 -9.18
CA THR A 83 7.03 7.37 -8.72
C THR A 83 6.14 8.22 -9.63
N LYS A 84 4.81 8.14 -9.46
CA LYS A 84 3.89 8.98 -10.22
C LYS A 84 4.12 10.49 -10.03
N LYS A 85 4.73 10.89 -8.91
CA LYS A 85 4.85 12.31 -8.51
C LYS A 85 6.27 12.84 -8.58
N GLU A 86 7.24 12.04 -8.21
CA GLU A 86 8.62 12.47 -7.98
C GLU A 86 9.59 11.39 -8.43
N THR A 87 10.81 11.80 -8.78
CA THR A 87 11.95 10.91 -9.08
C THR A 87 13.02 11.12 -8.02
N PHE A 88 13.59 10.02 -7.49
CA PHE A 88 14.57 10.03 -6.43
C PHE A 88 15.85 9.33 -6.89
N ASN A 89 16.98 10.03 -6.84
CA ASN A 89 18.27 9.41 -7.16
C ASN A 89 18.76 8.54 -5.99
N PHE A 90 19.26 7.32 -6.28
CA PHE A 90 19.71 6.36 -5.28
C PHE A 90 20.79 6.94 -4.35
N LYS A 91 21.71 7.77 -4.86
CA LYS A 91 22.80 8.37 -4.08
C LYS A 91 22.31 9.25 -2.92
N ASN A 92 21.13 9.81 -3.07
CA ASN A 92 20.56 10.74 -2.08
C ASN A 92 19.63 10.04 -1.09
N ILE A 93 19.49 8.71 -1.20
CA ILE A 93 18.66 7.89 -0.30
C ILE A 93 19.53 7.38 0.85
N GLY A 94 19.28 7.91 2.04
CA GLY A 94 19.98 7.50 3.27
C GLY A 94 19.43 6.20 3.86
N LYS A 95 18.21 6.23 4.35
CA LYS A 95 17.55 5.12 5.07
C LYS A 95 16.27 4.70 4.36
N ILE A 96 15.93 3.43 4.45
CA ILE A 96 14.70 2.84 3.93
C ILE A 96 14.05 2.08 5.08
N ASP A 97 12.85 2.48 5.48
CA ASP A 97 12.16 1.95 6.64
C ASP A 97 10.70 1.62 6.34
N ILE A 98 10.12 0.84 7.27
CA ILE A 98 8.69 0.59 7.34
C ILE A 98 8.12 1.54 8.40
N LYS A 99 7.05 2.25 8.04
CA LYS A 99 6.31 3.13 8.95
C LYS A 99 4.86 2.68 9.05
N LYS A 100 4.37 2.51 10.26
CA LYS A 100 2.95 2.35 10.53
C LYS A 100 2.25 3.70 10.35
N ILE A 101 1.26 3.77 9.43
CA ILE A 101 0.65 5.04 9.01
C ILE A 101 -0.75 5.19 9.60
N GLY A 102 -1.52 4.11 9.64
CA GLY A 102 -2.91 4.12 10.11
C GLY A 102 -3.16 3.11 11.21
N TYR A 103 -4.25 3.32 11.95
CA TYR A 103 -4.66 2.43 13.03
C TYR A 103 -5.95 1.67 12.70
N VAL A 104 -6.80 2.24 11.86
CA VAL A 104 -8.06 1.61 11.42
C VAL A 104 -8.36 2.05 9.97
N PRO A 105 -8.21 1.16 8.97
CA PRO A 105 -7.46 -0.09 9.04
C PRO A 105 -5.96 0.16 9.28
N ILE A 106 -5.27 -0.83 9.85
CA ILE A 106 -3.82 -0.75 10.02
C ILE A 106 -3.18 -0.70 8.64
N SER A 107 -2.38 0.34 8.39
CA SER A 107 -1.64 0.49 7.14
C SER A 107 -0.15 0.71 7.40
N TYR A 108 0.66 0.16 6.52
CA TYR A 108 2.11 0.23 6.56
C TYR A 108 2.62 1.01 5.36
N GLY A 109 3.62 1.83 5.56
CA GLY A 109 4.24 2.61 4.50
C GLY A 109 5.71 2.26 4.32
N VAL A 110 6.17 2.31 3.09
CA VAL A 110 7.60 2.31 2.77
C VAL A 110 8.07 3.75 2.72
N GLU A 111 8.91 4.13 3.66
CA GLU A 111 9.46 5.48 3.78
C GLU A 111 10.95 5.47 3.42
N ILE A 112 11.36 6.42 2.59
CA ILE A 112 12.77 6.67 2.30
C ILE A 112 13.19 8.02 2.88
N TYR A 113 14.43 8.10 3.32
CA TYR A 113 15.02 9.37 3.73
C TYR A 113 15.80 9.95 2.54
N TYR A 114 15.16 10.84 1.80
CA TYR A 114 15.76 11.52 0.65
C TYR A 114 16.27 12.91 1.04
N ASN A 115 17.56 13.17 0.87
CA ASN A 115 18.20 14.40 1.35
C ASN A 115 17.88 14.69 2.84
N LYS A 116 17.94 13.66 3.69
CA LYS A 116 17.59 13.70 5.12
C LYS A 116 16.12 14.01 5.45
N LYS A 117 15.23 14.08 4.46
CA LYS A 117 13.79 14.29 4.66
C LYS A 117 13.03 12.98 4.42
N PRO A 118 12.08 12.62 5.28
CA PRO A 118 11.27 11.42 5.08
C PRO A 118 10.30 11.64 3.93
N LYS A 119 10.22 10.65 3.04
CA LYS A 119 9.31 10.60 1.89
C LYS A 119 8.63 9.25 1.84
N LEU A 120 7.30 9.25 1.82
CA LEU A 120 6.50 8.04 1.68
C LEU A 120 6.44 7.65 0.20
N LEU A 121 6.96 6.45 -0.12
CA LEU A 121 6.93 5.91 -1.49
C LEU A 121 5.67 5.10 -1.77
N PHE A 122 5.25 4.30 -0.79
CA PHE A 122 4.26 3.28 -0.96
C PHE A 122 3.48 3.04 0.34
N SER A 123 2.20 2.66 0.25
CA SER A 123 1.42 2.25 1.41
C SER A 123 0.53 1.06 1.07
N THR A 124 0.43 0.13 2.02
CA THR A 124 -0.40 -1.08 1.91
C THR A 124 -0.94 -1.48 3.28
N CYS A 125 -2.01 -2.25 3.32
CA CYS A 125 -2.53 -2.82 4.56
C CYS A 125 -1.82 -4.13 4.94
N LEU A 126 -0.96 -4.68 4.08
CA LEU A 126 -0.25 -5.94 4.31
C LEU A 126 1.20 -5.68 4.70
N GLU A 127 1.54 -6.01 5.94
CA GLU A 127 2.90 -5.84 6.48
C GLU A 127 3.93 -6.63 5.68
N ASN A 128 3.61 -7.89 5.33
CA ASN A 128 4.51 -8.75 4.57
C ASN A 128 4.87 -8.16 3.19
N GLU A 129 3.92 -7.51 2.51
CA GLU A 129 4.18 -6.81 1.26
C GLU A 129 5.14 -5.63 1.45
N THR A 130 4.97 -4.88 2.55
CA THR A 130 5.87 -3.77 2.88
C THR A 130 7.28 -4.27 3.13
N ILE A 131 7.44 -5.39 3.85
CA ILE A 131 8.73 -6.02 4.11
C ILE A 131 9.40 -6.43 2.78
N GLU A 132 8.65 -7.06 1.87
CA GLU A 132 9.17 -7.49 0.56
C GLU A 132 9.65 -6.29 -0.28
N ILE A 133 8.88 -5.19 -0.29
CA ILE A 133 9.29 -3.97 -0.99
C ILE A 133 10.56 -3.38 -0.39
N VAL A 134 10.62 -3.25 0.94
CA VAL A 134 11.80 -2.67 1.61
C VAL A 134 13.04 -3.50 1.34
N LYS A 135 12.94 -4.84 1.40
CA LYS A 135 14.05 -5.73 1.06
C LYS A 135 14.50 -5.55 -0.40
N THR A 136 13.55 -5.51 -1.34
CA THR A 136 13.83 -5.26 -2.76
C THR A 136 14.55 -3.92 -2.94
N LEU A 137 14.05 -2.85 -2.33
CA LEU A 137 14.68 -1.53 -2.41
C LEU A 137 16.09 -1.53 -1.81
N LYS A 138 16.30 -2.15 -0.67
CA LYS A 138 17.62 -2.24 -0.02
C LYS A 138 18.61 -3.01 -0.89
N MET A 139 18.19 -4.13 -1.47
CA MET A 139 19.04 -4.92 -2.36
C MET A 139 19.52 -4.10 -3.56
N PHE A 140 18.62 -3.44 -4.27
CA PHE A 140 18.97 -2.73 -5.50
C PHE A 140 19.58 -1.34 -5.29
N ILE A 141 19.26 -0.67 -4.18
CA ILE A 141 19.76 0.68 -3.90
C ILE A 141 21.05 0.63 -3.07
N LYS A 142 21.14 -0.27 -2.10
CA LYS A 142 22.26 -0.36 -1.16
C LYS A 142 23.19 -1.56 -1.38
N GLY A 143 22.82 -2.49 -2.25
CA GLY A 143 23.56 -3.73 -2.45
C GLY A 143 23.49 -4.68 -1.25
N GLU A 144 22.47 -4.56 -0.39
CA GLU A 144 22.25 -5.50 0.70
C GLU A 144 21.73 -6.83 0.14
N GLU A 145 22.49 -7.92 0.28
CA GLU A 145 22.08 -9.24 -0.20
C GLU A 145 20.95 -9.83 0.64
N ASP A 146 19.87 -10.23 -0.02
CA ASP A 146 18.81 -11.08 0.55
C ASP A 146 18.66 -12.30 -0.36
N GLU A 147 19.09 -13.48 0.09
CA GLU A 147 19.09 -14.73 -0.69
C GLU A 147 17.72 -15.07 -1.30
N LYS A 148 16.62 -14.76 -0.60
CA LYS A 148 15.27 -15.05 -1.09
C LYS A 148 14.91 -14.15 -2.27
N ILE A 149 15.30 -12.89 -2.22
CA ILE A 149 15.02 -11.92 -3.28
C ILE A 149 15.97 -12.15 -4.43
N HIS A 150 17.25 -12.40 -4.17
CA HIS A 150 18.22 -12.76 -5.18
C HIS A 150 17.77 -13.96 -6.02
N ASN A 151 17.29 -15.03 -5.34
CA ASN A 151 16.78 -16.22 -6.01
C ASN A 151 15.50 -15.97 -6.84
N LYS A 152 14.68 -14.98 -6.49
CA LYS A 152 13.47 -14.62 -7.24
C LYS A 152 13.80 -13.92 -8.56
N PHE A 153 14.86 -13.12 -8.62
CA PHE A 153 15.22 -12.34 -9.79
C PHE A 153 16.35 -12.96 -10.64
N PHE A 154 17.30 -13.67 -10.02
CA PHE A 154 18.53 -14.15 -10.71
C PHE A 154 18.61 -15.65 -10.92
N LYS A 155 17.69 -16.46 -10.37
CA LYS A 155 17.54 -17.86 -10.80
C LYS A 155 16.65 -17.92 -12.03
N ARG A 156 17.29 -17.87 -13.17
CA ARG A 156 16.75 -18.38 -14.44
C ARG A 156 17.14 -19.83 -14.61
#